data_a4952f5485140f8f1c6f988441cea608
#
_entry.id   a4952f5485140f8f1c6f988441cea608
#
_cell.length_a   1.000
_cell.length_b   1.000
_cell.length_c   1.000
_cell.angle_alpha   90.00
_cell.angle_beta   90.00
_cell.angle_gamma   90.00
#
_symmetry.space_group_name_H-M   'P 1'
#
loop_
_entity.id
_entity.type
_entity.pdbx_description
1 polymer ?
#
loop_
_entity_poly.entity_id
_entity_poly.type
_entity_poly.pdbx_seq_one_letter_code
_entity_poly.pdbx_strand_id
1 'polypeptide(L)'
;MLDFDKAGGLAATSGFLGCAAAIGGSLWRARQKGQVTTYGSARWASERELDAAGLRSDAGVFLGTVGARYLRHAGPEHVMAFAPTRSGKGVGLVIPTLLSWTGSTVVHDIKGENWKLTAAWRSRFSHCLYFDPTDARSARYNPLLEVRRGVHEVRDVQNIADILVDPEGALERRNHWEKTSHSLLVGAILHILYAEEEKTLARVATFLSDPSRSFAATLVAMMRANHLGPRDKHETHPVVASAARELLNKSENERSGVLSTAMSFLGLSRDPTVAAVTSDCDWRITDLVDAERPLSIYLVIPPSDISRTKPLVRLILNQIGRRLTEKFDDRSSSVRRHELLLMLDEFPALGRLDFFETALAFMAGYGIRAFLIAQSLNQVSKAYGENNAILDNCHVRVAFATNDERTAKRISDALGTATEQRAMRNYAGHRLAPWLAHVMVSRQETARA
;
A
#
# COMPACT_ATOMS: atom_id res chain seq x y z
N MET A 1 83.18 -21.87 38.99
CA MET A 1 81.87 -21.57 39.51
C MET A 1 81.08 -21.01 38.36
N LEU A 2 80.30 -21.83 37.62
CA LEU A 2 79.60 -21.44 36.44
C LEU A 2 78.36 -20.63 36.85
N ASP A 3 78.17 -19.54 36.20
CA ASP A 3 77.17 -18.49 36.39
C ASP A 3 75.72 -19.05 36.28
N PHE A 4 75.29 -19.66 37.37
CA PHE A 4 73.91 -20.20 37.46
C PHE A 4 72.82 -19.13 37.32
N ASP A 5 73.14 -17.91 37.72
CA ASP A 5 72.19 -16.78 37.59
C ASP A 5 71.96 -16.37 36.16
N LYS A 6 72.93 -16.46 35.25
CA LYS A 6 72.77 -16.16 33.82
C LYS A 6 72.00 -17.23 33.07
N ALA A 7 72.13 -18.49 33.46
CA ALA A 7 71.37 -19.58 32.87
C ALA A 7 69.92 -19.56 33.29
N GLY A 8 69.59 -19.19 34.51
CA GLY A 8 68.24 -19.00 35.01
C GLY A 8 67.55 -17.84 34.40
N GLY A 9 68.25 -16.72 34.19
CA GLY A 9 67.71 -15.55 33.48
C GLY A 9 67.44 -15.82 32.00
N LEU A 10 68.24 -16.56 31.26
CA LEU A 10 68.06 -16.97 29.90
C LEU A 10 66.90 -17.96 29.76
N ALA A 11 66.70 -18.88 30.66
CA ALA A 11 65.59 -19.81 30.67
C ALA A 11 64.25 -19.10 30.95
N ALA A 12 64.20 -18.14 31.89
CA ALA A 12 63.01 -17.35 32.18
C ALA A 12 62.64 -16.42 31.01
N THR A 13 63.60 -15.78 30.37
CA THR A 13 63.35 -14.90 29.21
C THR A 13 62.89 -15.68 27.98
N SER A 14 63.45 -16.86 27.71
CA SER A 14 63.01 -17.72 26.59
C SER A 14 61.61 -18.29 26.84
N GLY A 15 61.28 -18.63 28.08
CA GLY A 15 59.91 -19.04 28.45
C GLY A 15 58.88 -17.91 28.26
N PHE A 16 59.22 -16.69 28.67
CA PHE A 16 58.35 -15.52 28.51
C PHE A 16 58.13 -15.16 27.02
N LEU A 17 59.18 -15.19 26.20
CA LEU A 17 59.11 -14.97 24.74
C LEU A 17 58.30 -16.07 24.06
N GLY A 18 58.40 -17.32 24.48
CA GLY A 18 57.61 -18.42 23.97
C GLY A 18 56.09 -18.26 24.28
N CYS A 19 55.77 -17.87 25.51
CA CYS A 19 54.40 -17.58 25.91
C CYS A 19 53.82 -16.36 25.16
N ALA A 20 54.61 -15.29 25.04
CA ALA A 20 54.18 -14.10 24.31
C ALA A 20 53.94 -14.39 22.79
N ALA A 21 54.83 -15.19 22.18
CA ALA A 21 54.66 -15.64 20.79
C ALA A 21 53.43 -16.56 20.60
N ALA A 22 53.17 -17.45 21.56
CA ALA A 22 52.00 -18.33 21.54
C ALA A 22 50.70 -17.54 21.71
N ILE A 23 50.68 -16.54 22.61
CA ILE A 23 49.54 -15.65 22.83
C ILE A 23 49.36 -14.75 21.59
N GLY A 24 50.43 -14.14 21.06
CA GLY A 24 50.43 -13.33 19.87
C GLY A 24 49.94 -14.10 18.61
N GLY A 25 50.45 -15.33 18.44
CA GLY A 25 50.03 -16.22 17.34
C GLY A 25 48.58 -16.72 17.53
N SER A 26 48.12 -16.87 18.76
CA SER A 26 46.73 -17.23 19.05
C SER A 26 45.77 -16.05 18.78
N LEU A 27 46.14 -14.85 19.18
CA LEU A 27 45.41 -13.62 18.90
C LEU A 27 45.41 -13.29 17.41
N TRP A 28 46.53 -13.47 16.71
CA TRP A 28 46.65 -13.30 15.29
C TRP A 28 45.78 -14.31 14.52
N ARG A 29 45.79 -15.60 14.90
CA ARG A 29 44.88 -16.63 14.34
C ARG A 29 43.44 -16.37 14.69
N ALA A 30 43.12 -15.81 15.85
CA ALA A 30 41.78 -15.42 16.22
C ALA A 30 41.28 -14.22 15.39
N ARG A 31 42.17 -13.27 15.03
CA ARG A 31 41.85 -12.15 14.12
C ARG A 31 41.76 -12.56 12.64
N GLN A 32 42.52 -13.58 12.24
CA GLN A 32 42.45 -14.13 10.88
C GLN A 32 41.33 -15.17 10.68
N LYS A 33 40.51 -15.44 11.68
CA LYS A 33 39.28 -16.20 11.44
C LYS A 33 38.40 -15.39 10.48
N GLY A 34 38.67 -15.53 9.18
CA GLY A 34 37.77 -15.13 8.14
C GLY A 34 36.40 -15.68 8.47
N GLN A 35 35.35 -14.89 8.31
CA GLN A 35 33.99 -15.39 8.45
C GLN A 35 33.85 -16.57 7.48
N VAL A 36 33.62 -17.76 8.03
CA VAL A 36 33.36 -18.94 7.21
C VAL A 36 32.00 -18.73 6.59
N THR A 37 31.94 -18.72 5.27
CA THR A 37 30.73 -18.40 4.49
C THR A 37 30.24 -19.61 3.69
N THR A 38 30.56 -20.82 4.13
CA THR A 38 30.24 -22.07 3.43
C THR A 38 28.76 -22.20 3.07
N TYR A 39 27.88 -21.81 3.97
CA TYR A 39 26.42 -21.87 3.79
C TYR A 39 25.77 -20.51 3.57
N GLY A 40 26.53 -19.42 3.66
CA GLY A 40 26.04 -18.08 3.46
C GLY A 40 26.74 -17.04 4.33
N SER A 41 26.55 -15.77 3.98
CA SER A 41 27.20 -14.61 4.60
C SER A 41 26.23 -13.65 5.27
N ALA A 42 24.97 -14.04 5.51
CA ALA A 42 23.96 -13.20 6.12
C ALA A 42 24.43 -12.75 7.53
N ARG A 43 24.28 -11.47 7.80
CA ARG A 43 24.63 -10.84 9.08
C ARG A 43 23.83 -9.56 9.29
N TRP A 44 23.81 -9.07 10.50
CA TRP A 44 23.28 -7.74 10.78
C TRP A 44 24.11 -6.67 10.05
N ALA A 45 23.41 -5.66 9.51
CA ALA A 45 24.08 -4.52 8.90
C ALA A 45 24.92 -3.76 9.91
N SER A 46 26.10 -3.33 9.50
CA SER A 46 26.95 -2.43 10.26
C SER A 46 26.42 -1.00 10.22
N GLU A 47 26.84 -0.16 11.19
CA GLU A 47 26.53 1.26 11.21
C GLU A 47 26.86 1.98 9.87
N ARG A 48 28.02 1.65 9.28
CA ARG A 48 28.45 2.20 8.00
C ARG A 48 27.53 1.82 6.84
N GLU A 49 26.99 0.62 6.86
CA GLU A 49 26.04 0.15 5.84
C GLU A 49 24.69 0.83 6.00
N LEU A 50 24.24 1.08 7.23
CA LEU A 50 23.01 1.85 7.49
C LEU A 50 23.16 3.30 6.98
N ASP A 51 24.34 3.92 7.19
CA ASP A 51 24.64 5.25 6.69
C ASP A 51 24.70 5.27 5.16
N ALA A 52 25.37 4.29 4.55
CA ALA A 52 25.51 4.19 3.10
C ALA A 52 24.15 3.92 2.40
N ALA A 53 23.25 3.20 3.08
CA ALA A 53 21.88 2.98 2.61
C ALA A 53 20.94 4.18 2.83
N GLY A 54 21.43 5.29 3.41
CA GLY A 54 20.63 6.49 3.67
C GLY A 54 19.53 6.32 4.72
N LEU A 55 19.59 5.25 5.53
CA LEU A 55 18.53 4.92 6.50
C LEU A 55 18.53 5.79 7.76
N ARG A 56 19.46 6.73 7.88
CA ARG A 56 19.55 7.69 8.98
C ARG A 56 19.17 9.11 8.59
N SER A 57 18.35 9.23 7.58
CA SER A 57 17.80 10.52 7.16
C SER A 57 16.92 11.15 8.24
N ASP A 58 16.93 12.48 8.32
CA ASP A 58 16.00 13.24 9.17
C ASP A 58 14.60 13.35 8.57
N ALA A 59 14.42 12.95 7.31
CA ALA A 59 13.16 12.95 6.57
C ALA A 59 12.75 11.54 6.14
N GLY A 60 11.51 11.39 5.68
CA GLY A 60 10.99 10.15 5.11
C GLY A 60 10.13 9.35 6.08
N VAL A 61 9.82 8.12 5.68
CA VAL A 61 8.96 7.21 6.44
C VAL A 61 9.77 6.41 7.46
N PHE A 62 9.18 6.15 8.62
CA PHE A 62 9.82 5.37 9.68
C PHE A 62 9.85 3.88 9.35
N LEU A 63 11.01 3.24 9.58
CA LEU A 63 11.20 1.80 9.41
C LEU A 63 11.44 1.08 10.73
N GLY A 64 11.86 1.80 11.78
CA GLY A 64 12.17 1.24 13.07
C GLY A 64 13.30 1.98 13.80
N THR A 65 14.00 1.28 14.70
CA THR A 65 15.12 1.83 15.47
C THR A 65 16.29 0.87 15.53
N VAL A 66 17.51 1.42 15.59
CA VAL A 66 18.72 0.69 15.97
C VAL A 66 19.35 1.41 17.17
N GLY A 67 19.34 0.76 18.33
CA GLY A 67 19.65 1.42 19.59
C GLY A 67 18.68 2.57 19.87
N ALA A 68 19.21 3.77 20.09
CA ALA A 68 18.41 4.98 20.34
C ALA A 68 18.13 5.80 19.05
N ARG A 69 18.56 5.33 17.88
CA ARG A 69 18.42 6.08 16.62
C ARG A 69 17.31 5.50 15.77
N TYR A 70 16.52 6.40 15.17
CA TYR A 70 15.49 6.04 14.19
C TYR A 70 16.11 5.66 12.86
N LEU A 71 15.52 4.67 12.20
CA LEU A 71 15.74 4.35 10.80
C LEU A 71 14.58 4.91 9.99
N ARG A 72 14.91 5.67 8.95
CA ARG A 72 13.93 6.28 8.04
C ARG A 72 14.35 6.05 6.60
N HIS A 73 13.36 5.95 5.73
CA HIS A 73 13.56 5.87 4.30
C HIS A 73 13.05 7.15 3.63
N ALA A 74 13.96 7.91 3.04
CA ALA A 74 13.67 9.16 2.35
C ALA A 74 13.58 9.01 0.82
N GLY A 75 13.97 7.84 0.27
CA GLY A 75 13.92 7.53 -1.17
C GLY A 75 12.50 7.46 -1.72
N PRO A 76 12.34 7.40 -3.04
CA PRO A 76 11.04 7.33 -3.70
C PRO A 76 10.37 5.95 -3.63
N GLU A 77 11.11 4.93 -3.18
CA GLU A 77 10.68 3.53 -3.20
C GLU A 77 9.49 3.29 -2.28
N HIS A 78 8.62 2.39 -2.71
CA HIS A 78 7.47 1.96 -1.91
C HIS A 78 7.91 1.03 -0.78
N VAL A 79 7.20 1.12 0.33
CA VAL A 79 7.46 0.33 1.55
C VAL A 79 6.35 -0.68 1.75
N MET A 80 6.71 -1.94 2.01
CA MET A 80 5.80 -2.99 2.45
C MET A 80 6.13 -3.43 3.86
N ALA A 81 5.16 -3.38 4.76
CA ALA A 81 5.31 -3.87 6.12
C ALA A 81 4.45 -5.11 6.38
N PHE A 82 5.06 -6.19 6.86
CA PHE A 82 4.36 -7.36 7.40
C PHE A 82 4.28 -7.24 8.90
N ALA A 83 3.10 -6.92 9.40
CA ALA A 83 2.89 -6.59 10.81
C ALA A 83 1.58 -7.20 11.33
N PRO A 84 1.64 -8.31 12.05
CA PRO A 84 0.47 -8.94 12.65
C PRO A 84 -0.29 -8.01 13.60
N THR A 85 -1.50 -8.39 13.94
CA THR A 85 -2.31 -7.66 14.92
C THR A 85 -1.56 -7.56 16.26
N ARG A 86 -1.57 -6.38 16.89
CA ARG A 86 -0.89 -6.09 18.16
C ARG A 86 0.64 -6.16 18.11
N SER A 87 1.25 -6.13 16.92
CA SER A 87 2.73 -6.09 16.77
C SER A 87 3.35 -4.73 17.08
N GLY A 88 2.55 -3.70 17.35
CA GLY A 88 3.05 -2.33 17.56
C GLY A 88 3.23 -1.51 16.28
N LYS A 89 2.74 -1.97 15.13
CA LYS A 89 2.85 -1.28 13.82
C LYS A 89 2.39 0.19 13.87
N GLY A 90 1.25 0.45 14.52
CA GLY A 90 0.71 1.81 14.64
C GLY A 90 1.68 2.74 15.34
N VAL A 91 2.16 2.34 16.52
CA VAL A 91 3.06 3.15 17.36
C VAL A 91 4.47 3.23 16.79
N GLY A 92 4.95 2.15 16.15
CA GLY A 92 6.32 2.04 15.67
C GLY A 92 6.55 2.59 14.25
N LEU A 93 5.55 2.55 13.38
CA LEU A 93 5.67 2.91 11.98
C LEU A 93 4.71 4.01 11.55
N VAL A 94 3.39 3.80 11.74
CA VAL A 94 2.35 4.66 11.16
C VAL A 94 2.34 6.04 11.82
N ILE A 95 2.16 6.07 13.14
CA ILE A 95 2.06 7.34 13.88
C ILE A 95 3.35 8.18 13.76
N PRO A 96 4.57 7.63 13.99
CA PRO A 96 5.80 8.40 13.81
C PRO A 96 5.97 8.94 12.38
N THR A 97 5.61 8.15 11.38
CA THR A 97 5.62 8.59 9.98
C THR A 97 4.66 9.76 9.77
N LEU A 98 3.40 9.63 10.19
CA LEU A 98 2.39 10.69 10.01
C LEU A 98 2.75 11.97 10.76
N LEU A 99 3.37 11.89 11.94
CA LEU A 99 3.80 13.06 12.71
C LEU A 99 4.99 13.79 12.08
N SER A 100 5.82 13.12 11.30
CA SER A 100 7.05 13.69 10.71
C SER A 100 6.98 13.93 9.20
N TRP A 101 6.05 13.30 8.48
CA TRP A 101 5.87 13.49 7.05
C TRP A 101 5.33 14.89 6.73
N THR A 102 6.09 15.67 5.99
CA THR A 102 5.75 17.08 5.70
C THR A 102 4.87 17.25 4.46
N GLY A 103 4.83 16.29 3.56
CA GLY A 103 4.00 16.31 2.35
C GLY A 103 2.54 15.93 2.60
N SER A 104 1.80 15.81 1.51
CA SER A 104 0.41 15.36 1.53
C SER A 104 0.32 13.87 1.87
N THR A 105 -0.83 13.45 2.41
CA THR A 105 -1.04 12.04 2.75
C THR A 105 -2.50 11.62 2.58
N VAL A 106 -2.71 10.40 2.09
CA VAL A 106 -3.98 9.69 2.15
C VAL A 106 -3.79 8.50 3.08
N VAL A 107 -4.53 8.49 4.17
CA VAL A 107 -4.40 7.48 5.24
C VAL A 107 -5.64 6.60 5.26
N HIS A 108 -5.48 5.29 5.04
CA HIS A 108 -6.55 4.32 5.28
C HIS A 108 -6.53 3.94 6.76
N ASP A 109 -7.57 4.34 7.49
CA ASP A 109 -7.64 4.26 8.96
C ASP A 109 -8.93 3.54 9.41
N ILE A 110 -8.85 2.22 9.59
CA ILE A 110 -10.00 1.37 9.91
C ILE A 110 -10.66 1.71 11.25
N LYS A 111 -9.90 2.28 12.21
CA LYS A 111 -10.40 2.53 13.58
C LYS A 111 -10.51 4.02 13.93
N GLY A 112 -10.05 4.90 13.05
CA GLY A 112 -9.93 6.33 13.35
C GLY A 112 -8.86 6.65 14.40
N GLU A 113 -7.96 5.70 14.71
CA GLU A 113 -6.88 5.91 15.67
C GLU A 113 -5.82 6.87 15.11
N ASN A 114 -5.48 6.72 13.83
CA ASN A 114 -4.50 7.59 13.17
C ASN A 114 -5.00 9.04 13.10
N TRP A 115 -6.29 9.23 12.76
CA TRP A 115 -6.94 10.54 12.80
C TRP A 115 -6.83 11.17 14.19
N LYS A 116 -7.28 10.46 15.22
CA LYS A 116 -7.30 10.98 16.61
C LYS A 116 -5.92 11.37 17.13
N LEU A 117 -4.87 10.61 16.77
CA LEU A 117 -3.55 10.78 17.32
C LEU A 117 -2.67 11.74 16.50
N THR A 118 -2.95 11.96 15.23
CA THR A 118 -2.02 12.71 14.37
C THR A 118 -2.63 13.94 13.71
N ALA A 119 -3.95 14.02 13.52
CA ALA A 119 -4.58 15.11 12.77
C ALA A 119 -4.36 16.49 13.43
N ALA A 120 -4.47 16.59 14.76
CA ALA A 120 -4.26 17.86 15.47
C ALA A 120 -2.82 18.38 15.35
N TRP A 121 -1.82 17.50 15.30
CA TRP A 121 -0.44 17.89 15.04
C TRP A 121 -0.26 18.30 13.58
N ARG A 122 -0.75 17.50 12.65
CA ARG A 122 -0.62 17.77 11.22
C ARG A 122 -1.35 19.04 10.79
N SER A 123 -2.44 19.43 11.44
CA SER A 123 -3.20 20.67 11.13
C SER A 123 -2.37 21.95 11.28
N ARG A 124 -1.22 21.91 11.97
CA ARG A 124 -0.30 23.04 12.07
C ARG A 124 0.34 23.40 10.73
N PHE A 125 0.54 22.43 9.83
CA PHE A 125 1.21 22.64 8.54
C PHE A 125 0.45 22.04 7.34
N SER A 126 -0.55 21.20 7.56
CA SER A 126 -1.34 20.53 6.54
C SER A 126 -2.83 20.80 6.75
N HIS A 127 -3.62 20.83 5.68
CA HIS A 127 -5.08 20.82 5.77
C HIS A 127 -5.55 19.39 6.01
N CYS A 128 -6.15 19.13 7.17
CA CYS A 128 -6.56 17.77 7.57
C CYS A 128 -8.06 17.59 7.38
N LEU A 129 -8.43 16.54 6.64
CA LEU A 129 -9.80 16.18 6.34
C LEU A 129 -10.12 14.77 6.87
N TYR A 130 -11.24 14.67 7.57
CA TYR A 130 -11.82 13.42 8.04
C TYR A 130 -12.87 12.97 7.06
N PHE A 131 -12.68 11.82 6.43
CA PHE A 131 -13.64 11.23 5.50
C PHE A 131 -14.13 9.91 6.05
N ASP A 132 -15.40 9.86 6.43
CA ASP A 132 -16.12 8.65 6.84
C ASP A 132 -17.48 8.65 6.14
N PRO A 133 -17.73 7.76 5.19
CA PRO A 133 -19.00 7.74 4.45
C PRO A 133 -20.21 7.38 5.30
N THR A 134 -20.02 7.00 6.56
CA THR A 134 -21.08 6.66 7.51
C THR A 134 -21.35 7.75 8.54
N ASP A 135 -20.60 8.85 8.53
CA ASP A 135 -20.73 9.97 9.46
C ASP A 135 -21.12 11.26 8.71
N ALA A 136 -22.25 11.84 9.04
CA ALA A 136 -22.73 13.09 8.42
C ALA A 136 -21.79 14.31 8.64
N ARG A 137 -20.84 14.23 9.59
CA ARG A 137 -19.81 15.26 9.84
C ARG A 137 -18.59 15.10 8.97
N SER A 138 -18.55 14.09 8.11
CA SER A 138 -17.46 13.80 7.19
C SER A 138 -17.24 14.94 6.22
N ALA A 139 -15.99 15.14 5.83
CA ALA A 139 -15.67 15.90 4.62
C ALA A 139 -16.34 15.22 3.42
N ARG A 140 -16.74 16.01 2.43
CA ARG A 140 -17.46 15.52 1.25
C ARG A 140 -16.49 15.25 0.10
N TYR A 141 -16.80 14.19 -0.63
CA TYR A 141 -16.12 13.88 -1.88
C TYR A 141 -17.07 13.21 -2.87
N ASN A 142 -17.31 13.90 -3.97
CA ASN A 142 -18.17 13.44 -5.05
C ASN A 142 -17.32 12.98 -6.25
N PRO A 143 -17.29 11.66 -6.54
CA PRO A 143 -16.50 11.12 -7.64
C PRO A 143 -16.84 11.68 -9.00
N LEU A 144 -18.11 12.09 -9.22
CA LEU A 144 -18.57 12.60 -10.50
C LEU A 144 -18.08 14.03 -10.77
N LEU A 145 -17.78 14.80 -9.75
CA LEU A 145 -17.22 16.14 -9.90
C LEU A 145 -15.74 16.14 -10.30
N GLU A 146 -15.05 15.00 -10.22
CA GLU A 146 -13.71 14.80 -10.75
C GLU A 146 -13.68 14.50 -12.27
N VAL A 147 -14.84 14.24 -12.88
CA VAL A 147 -14.93 13.99 -14.32
C VAL A 147 -14.65 15.27 -15.11
N ARG A 148 -13.69 15.20 -15.99
CA ARG A 148 -13.28 16.30 -16.87
C ARG A 148 -14.11 16.28 -18.14
N ARG A 149 -14.97 17.25 -18.30
CA ARG A 149 -15.81 17.38 -19.50
C ARG A 149 -14.99 17.54 -20.78
N GLY A 150 -15.53 17.09 -21.88
CA GLY A 150 -14.91 17.12 -23.20
C GLY A 150 -14.11 15.86 -23.50
N VAL A 151 -12.89 15.98 -24.01
CA VAL A 151 -12.08 14.84 -24.53
C VAL A 151 -11.88 13.71 -23.53
N HIS A 152 -11.91 14.00 -22.23
CA HIS A 152 -11.59 13.03 -21.16
C HIS A 152 -12.81 12.40 -20.50
N GLU A 153 -14.01 12.96 -20.69
CA GLU A 153 -15.20 12.60 -19.91
C GLU A 153 -15.60 11.15 -20.03
N VAL A 154 -15.61 10.61 -21.24
CA VAL A 154 -16.00 9.21 -21.47
C VAL A 154 -15.04 8.26 -20.75
N ARG A 155 -13.73 8.50 -20.86
CA ARG A 155 -12.71 7.72 -20.16
C ARG A 155 -12.85 7.83 -18.66
N ASP A 156 -13.04 9.04 -18.13
CA ASP A 156 -13.17 9.27 -16.70
C ASP A 156 -14.41 8.56 -16.13
N VAL A 157 -15.53 8.62 -16.85
CA VAL A 157 -16.78 7.93 -16.49
C VAL A 157 -16.64 6.41 -16.62
N GLN A 158 -15.99 5.90 -17.67
CA GLN A 158 -15.69 4.47 -17.80
C GLN A 158 -14.86 3.95 -16.62
N ASN A 159 -13.85 4.69 -16.20
CA ASN A 159 -13.04 4.34 -15.02
C ASN A 159 -13.87 4.27 -13.73
N ILE A 160 -14.86 5.16 -13.56
CA ILE A 160 -15.79 5.11 -12.43
C ILE A 160 -16.70 3.87 -12.54
N ALA A 161 -17.29 3.65 -13.70
CA ALA A 161 -18.16 2.50 -13.95
C ALA A 161 -17.42 1.16 -13.77
N ASP A 162 -16.15 1.08 -14.19
CA ASP A 162 -15.31 -0.09 -14.02
C ASP A 162 -15.20 -0.52 -12.55
N ILE A 163 -14.98 0.45 -11.66
CA ILE A 163 -14.87 0.17 -10.21
C ILE A 163 -16.22 -0.19 -9.60
N LEU A 164 -17.30 0.47 -10.05
CA LEU A 164 -18.65 0.21 -9.53
C LEU A 164 -19.12 -1.21 -9.86
N VAL A 165 -18.92 -1.67 -11.11
CA VAL A 165 -19.38 -3.01 -11.55
C VAL A 165 -18.46 -4.15 -11.15
N ASP A 166 -17.31 -3.84 -10.57
CA ASP A 166 -16.32 -4.81 -10.14
C ASP A 166 -15.85 -4.56 -8.70
N PRO A 167 -16.72 -4.81 -7.72
CA PRO A 167 -16.41 -4.55 -6.32
C PRO A 167 -15.25 -5.39 -5.77
N GLU A 168 -14.91 -6.50 -6.41
CA GLU A 168 -13.85 -7.41 -5.97
C GLU A 168 -12.52 -7.27 -6.76
N GLY A 169 -12.53 -6.58 -7.90
CA GLY A 169 -11.34 -6.39 -8.75
C GLY A 169 -11.05 -7.56 -9.69
N ALA A 170 -12.10 -8.22 -10.22
CA ALA A 170 -11.99 -9.39 -11.10
C ALA A 170 -12.33 -9.05 -12.57
N LEU A 171 -11.88 -7.90 -13.05
CA LEU A 171 -12.19 -7.30 -14.37
C LEU A 171 -12.22 -8.29 -15.54
N GLU A 172 -11.32 -9.27 -15.56
CA GLU A 172 -11.19 -10.25 -16.64
C GLU A 172 -12.33 -11.29 -16.66
N ARG A 173 -13.13 -11.38 -15.59
CA ARG A 173 -14.18 -12.40 -15.42
C ARG A 173 -15.59 -11.84 -15.46
N ARG A 174 -15.77 -10.60 -15.96
CA ARG A 174 -17.10 -9.98 -16.04
C ARG A 174 -18.05 -10.81 -16.89
N ASN A 175 -19.20 -11.13 -16.32
CA ASN A 175 -20.28 -11.79 -17.03
C ASN A 175 -21.06 -10.82 -17.94
N HIS A 176 -22.01 -11.35 -18.71
CA HIS A 176 -22.81 -10.55 -19.64
C HIS A 176 -23.58 -9.40 -18.94
N TRP A 177 -24.14 -9.68 -17.77
CA TRP A 177 -24.95 -8.71 -17.01
C TRP A 177 -24.09 -7.54 -16.51
N GLU A 178 -22.91 -7.82 -16.01
CA GLU A 178 -21.94 -6.82 -15.56
C GLU A 178 -21.47 -5.94 -16.73
N LYS A 179 -21.15 -6.55 -17.88
CA LYS A 179 -20.71 -5.79 -19.07
C LYS A 179 -21.80 -4.85 -19.58
N THR A 180 -23.05 -5.34 -19.63
CA THR A 180 -24.17 -4.53 -20.11
C THR A 180 -24.58 -3.47 -19.07
N SER A 181 -24.51 -3.78 -17.76
CA SER A 181 -24.71 -2.80 -16.70
C SER A 181 -23.63 -1.71 -16.69
N HIS A 182 -22.38 -2.05 -17.02
CA HIS A 182 -21.32 -1.06 -17.24
C HIS A 182 -21.70 -0.05 -18.33
N SER A 183 -22.14 -0.53 -19.50
CA SER A 183 -22.58 0.36 -20.61
C SER A 183 -23.72 1.27 -20.17
N LEU A 184 -24.73 0.73 -19.46
CA LEU A 184 -25.83 1.52 -18.89
C LEU A 184 -25.33 2.59 -17.92
N LEU A 185 -24.45 2.23 -16.99
CA LEU A 185 -23.93 3.17 -15.98
C LEU A 185 -23.10 4.27 -16.62
N VAL A 186 -22.27 3.97 -17.63
CA VAL A 186 -21.53 4.99 -18.39
C VAL A 186 -22.49 5.97 -19.03
N GLY A 187 -23.53 5.48 -19.74
CA GLY A 187 -24.55 6.34 -20.37
C GLY A 187 -25.33 7.17 -19.34
N ALA A 188 -25.77 6.56 -18.23
CA ALA A 188 -26.53 7.24 -17.18
C ALA A 188 -25.69 8.31 -16.45
N ILE A 189 -24.44 8.01 -16.10
CA ILE A 189 -23.55 8.99 -15.46
C ILE A 189 -23.30 10.18 -16.38
N LEU A 190 -23.01 9.96 -17.68
CA LEU A 190 -22.85 11.04 -18.64
C LEU A 190 -24.13 11.86 -18.77
N HIS A 191 -25.30 11.21 -18.82
CA HIS A 191 -26.59 11.91 -18.85
C HIS A 191 -26.75 12.82 -17.62
N ILE A 192 -26.51 12.31 -16.41
CA ILE A 192 -26.61 13.07 -15.16
C ILE A 192 -25.63 14.27 -15.15
N LEU A 193 -24.40 14.08 -15.64
CA LEU A 193 -23.42 15.16 -15.70
C LEU A 193 -23.85 16.33 -16.57
N TYR A 194 -24.63 16.07 -17.62
CA TYR A 194 -25.06 17.10 -18.59
C TYR A 194 -26.47 17.62 -18.35
N ALA A 195 -27.43 16.74 -18.07
CA ALA A 195 -28.85 17.05 -18.11
C ALA A 195 -29.48 17.33 -16.73
N GLU A 196 -28.86 16.91 -15.65
CA GLU A 196 -29.42 17.06 -14.30
C GLU A 196 -28.68 18.13 -13.48
N GLU A 197 -29.36 18.72 -12.48
CA GLU A 197 -28.71 19.67 -11.55
C GLU A 197 -27.80 18.94 -10.56
N GLU A 198 -28.32 17.89 -9.93
CA GLU A 198 -27.58 17.06 -8.98
C GLU A 198 -26.70 16.05 -9.73
N LYS A 199 -25.39 16.26 -9.69
CA LYS A 199 -24.40 15.43 -10.37
C LYS A 199 -23.79 14.42 -9.40
N THR A 200 -24.61 13.48 -8.92
CA THR A 200 -24.22 12.51 -7.89
C THR A 200 -24.54 11.08 -8.30
N LEU A 201 -23.85 10.08 -7.71
CA LEU A 201 -24.20 8.66 -7.88
C LEU A 201 -25.58 8.35 -7.26
N ALA A 202 -26.00 9.06 -6.22
CA ALA A 202 -27.34 8.96 -5.68
C ALA A 202 -28.39 9.40 -6.70
N ARG A 203 -28.12 10.48 -7.46
CA ARG A 203 -29.00 10.92 -8.54
C ARG A 203 -29.04 9.92 -9.69
N VAL A 204 -27.91 9.30 -10.04
CA VAL A 204 -27.89 8.20 -11.03
C VAL A 204 -28.82 7.07 -10.60
N ALA A 205 -28.76 6.66 -9.32
CA ALA A 205 -29.61 5.60 -8.79
C ALA A 205 -31.10 5.98 -8.85
N THR A 206 -31.48 7.18 -8.39
CA THR A 206 -32.88 7.65 -8.40
C THR A 206 -33.41 7.88 -9.80
N PHE A 207 -32.59 8.34 -10.73
CA PHE A 207 -32.94 8.53 -12.14
C PHE A 207 -33.28 7.19 -12.83
N LEU A 208 -32.45 6.15 -12.60
CA LEU A 208 -32.68 4.83 -13.20
C LEU A 208 -33.87 4.08 -12.58
N SER A 209 -34.19 4.35 -11.32
CA SER A 209 -35.28 3.71 -10.58
C SER A 209 -36.47 4.65 -10.30
N ASP A 210 -36.66 5.66 -11.12
CA ASP A 210 -37.75 6.63 -10.98
C ASP A 210 -39.12 5.92 -11.03
N PRO A 211 -39.90 5.95 -9.93
CA PRO A 211 -41.18 5.24 -9.87
C PRO A 211 -42.28 5.89 -10.74
N SER A 212 -42.09 7.12 -11.20
CA SER A 212 -43.07 7.87 -12.01
C SER A 212 -43.08 7.46 -13.48
N ARG A 213 -42.09 6.68 -13.96
CA ARG A 213 -41.94 6.29 -15.33
C ARG A 213 -41.35 4.90 -15.53
N SER A 214 -41.69 4.25 -16.65
CA SER A 214 -41.07 2.96 -16.98
C SER A 214 -39.58 3.13 -17.33
N PHE A 215 -38.79 2.08 -17.14
CA PHE A 215 -37.37 2.09 -17.50
C PHE A 215 -37.14 2.37 -18.99
N ALA A 216 -38.04 1.85 -19.88
CA ALA A 216 -37.98 2.18 -21.29
C ALA A 216 -38.18 3.69 -21.55
N ALA A 217 -39.09 4.34 -20.83
CA ALA A 217 -39.28 5.78 -20.91
C ALA A 217 -38.05 6.56 -20.43
N THR A 218 -37.35 6.06 -19.39
CA THR A 218 -36.07 6.63 -18.94
C THR A 218 -35.01 6.56 -20.02
N LEU A 219 -34.84 5.42 -20.70
CA LEU A 219 -33.90 5.28 -21.82
C LEU A 219 -34.25 6.21 -23.00
N VAL A 220 -35.55 6.37 -23.30
CA VAL A 220 -36.00 7.33 -24.34
C VAL A 220 -35.68 8.76 -23.91
N ALA A 221 -35.86 9.12 -22.63
CA ALA A 221 -35.49 10.43 -22.12
C ALA A 221 -34.01 10.73 -22.30
N MET A 222 -33.14 9.75 -21.98
CA MET A 222 -31.71 9.87 -22.23
C MET A 222 -31.36 10.16 -23.68
N MET A 223 -32.05 9.50 -24.65
CA MET A 223 -31.83 9.71 -26.09
C MET A 223 -32.34 11.05 -26.59
N ARG A 224 -33.31 11.64 -25.89
CA ARG A 224 -33.94 12.90 -26.29
C ARG A 224 -33.40 14.12 -25.54
N ALA A 225 -32.54 13.95 -24.61
CA ALA A 225 -31.96 15.05 -23.84
C ALA A 225 -30.94 15.82 -24.68
N ASN A 226 -30.96 17.14 -24.57
CA ASN A 226 -29.91 17.99 -25.15
C ASN A 226 -28.71 18.00 -24.18
N HIS A 227 -27.61 17.36 -24.56
CA HIS A 227 -26.41 17.28 -23.74
C HIS A 227 -25.33 18.27 -24.18
N LEU A 228 -25.12 18.40 -25.49
CA LEU A 228 -23.96 19.10 -26.04
C LEU A 228 -24.37 20.37 -26.84
N GLY A 229 -25.62 20.42 -27.28
CA GLY A 229 -26.08 21.52 -28.14
C GLY A 229 -26.44 22.77 -27.33
N PRO A 230 -26.35 23.95 -27.94
CA PRO A 230 -26.94 25.17 -27.41
C PRO A 230 -28.48 25.05 -27.36
N ARG A 231 -29.14 26.01 -26.68
CA ARG A 231 -30.60 25.93 -26.46
C ARG A 231 -31.44 25.85 -27.76
N ASP A 232 -30.91 26.38 -28.82
CA ASP A 232 -31.56 26.47 -30.17
C ASP A 232 -31.20 25.29 -31.08
N LYS A 233 -30.17 24.50 -30.76
CA LYS A 233 -29.74 23.34 -31.52
C LYS A 233 -29.57 22.11 -30.62
N HIS A 234 -30.53 21.20 -30.75
CA HIS A 234 -30.51 19.97 -29.97
C HIS A 234 -29.39 19.03 -30.42
N GLU A 235 -28.55 18.59 -29.45
CA GLU A 235 -27.48 17.63 -29.70
C GLU A 235 -27.33 16.68 -28.49
N THR A 236 -27.65 15.41 -28.74
CA THR A 236 -27.53 14.36 -27.72
C THR A 236 -26.09 13.82 -27.70
N HIS A 237 -25.55 13.58 -26.55
CA HIS A 237 -24.22 12.96 -26.40
C HIS A 237 -24.20 11.55 -27.04
N PRO A 238 -23.28 11.24 -27.97
CA PRO A 238 -23.29 9.99 -28.74
C PRO A 238 -23.24 8.72 -27.85
N VAL A 239 -22.41 8.72 -26.80
CA VAL A 239 -22.28 7.57 -25.90
C VAL A 239 -23.56 7.35 -25.09
N VAL A 240 -24.25 8.42 -24.66
CA VAL A 240 -25.54 8.32 -23.95
C VAL A 240 -26.60 7.73 -24.88
N ALA A 241 -26.69 8.26 -26.12
CA ALA A 241 -27.64 7.75 -27.12
C ALA A 241 -27.40 6.29 -27.47
N SER A 242 -26.15 5.90 -27.67
CA SER A 242 -25.74 4.52 -27.97
C SER A 242 -26.08 3.56 -26.83
N ALA A 243 -25.72 3.88 -25.59
CA ALA A 243 -26.01 3.04 -24.41
C ALA A 243 -27.53 2.84 -24.21
N ALA A 244 -28.31 3.91 -24.35
CA ALA A 244 -29.77 3.80 -24.25
C ALA A 244 -30.38 2.98 -25.40
N ARG A 245 -29.92 3.16 -26.62
CA ARG A 245 -30.37 2.42 -27.81
C ARG A 245 -30.04 0.94 -27.71
N GLU A 246 -28.84 0.59 -27.27
CA GLU A 246 -28.42 -0.79 -27.04
C GLU A 246 -29.41 -1.52 -26.13
N LEU A 247 -29.82 -0.91 -25.04
CA LEU A 247 -30.76 -1.50 -24.08
C LEU A 247 -32.18 -1.53 -24.64
N LEU A 248 -32.64 -0.50 -25.37
CA LEU A 248 -33.98 -0.50 -26.01
C LEU A 248 -34.13 -1.65 -27.00
N ASN A 249 -33.06 -2.06 -27.66
CA ASN A 249 -33.08 -3.18 -28.61
C ASN A 249 -33.14 -4.56 -27.94
N LYS A 250 -32.94 -4.64 -26.64
CA LYS A 250 -33.01 -5.89 -25.85
C LYS A 250 -34.45 -6.21 -25.46
N SER A 251 -34.73 -7.47 -25.16
CA SER A 251 -36.03 -7.90 -24.61
C SER A 251 -36.32 -7.22 -23.26
N GLU A 252 -37.57 -7.14 -22.86
CA GLU A 252 -37.98 -6.54 -21.59
C GLU A 252 -37.37 -7.26 -20.41
N ASN A 253 -37.31 -8.58 -20.42
CA ASN A 253 -36.69 -9.39 -19.39
C ASN A 253 -35.20 -9.11 -19.26
N GLU A 254 -34.50 -8.98 -20.38
CA GLU A 254 -33.07 -8.66 -20.38
C GLU A 254 -32.83 -7.24 -19.86
N ARG A 255 -33.62 -6.26 -20.28
CA ARG A 255 -33.55 -4.88 -19.75
C ARG A 255 -33.76 -4.83 -18.24
N SER A 256 -34.75 -5.57 -17.73
CA SER A 256 -35.04 -5.65 -16.31
C SER A 256 -33.87 -6.27 -15.51
N GLY A 257 -33.26 -7.34 -16.07
CA GLY A 257 -32.10 -7.97 -15.47
C GLY A 257 -30.88 -7.04 -15.41
N VAL A 258 -30.60 -6.31 -16.51
CA VAL A 258 -29.51 -5.31 -16.55
C VAL A 258 -29.75 -4.18 -15.55
N LEU A 259 -30.99 -3.65 -15.49
CA LEU A 259 -31.33 -2.61 -14.50
C LEU A 259 -31.14 -3.11 -13.07
N SER A 260 -31.63 -4.30 -12.75
CA SER A 260 -31.48 -4.91 -11.43
C SER A 260 -30.00 -5.04 -11.04
N THR A 261 -29.16 -5.49 -11.98
CA THR A 261 -27.71 -5.62 -11.78
C THR A 261 -27.06 -4.25 -11.57
N ALA A 262 -27.37 -3.26 -12.42
CA ALA A 262 -26.85 -1.89 -12.26
C ALA A 262 -27.25 -1.26 -10.92
N MET A 263 -28.51 -1.47 -10.49
CA MET A 263 -28.99 -0.97 -9.21
C MET A 263 -28.33 -1.61 -8.01
N SER A 264 -27.88 -2.87 -8.13
CA SER A 264 -27.11 -3.52 -7.06
C SER A 264 -25.77 -2.84 -6.83
N PHE A 265 -25.11 -2.36 -7.88
CA PHE A 265 -23.84 -1.61 -7.81
C PHE A 265 -24.02 -0.19 -7.24
N LEU A 266 -25.19 0.41 -7.40
CA LEU A 266 -25.52 1.72 -6.86
C LEU A 266 -26.14 1.67 -5.43
N GLY A 267 -26.29 0.48 -4.88
CA GLY A 267 -26.96 0.28 -3.58
C GLY A 267 -26.40 1.15 -2.45
N LEU A 268 -25.10 1.30 -2.37
CA LEU A 268 -24.43 2.15 -1.38
C LEU A 268 -24.85 3.63 -1.50
N SER A 269 -24.98 4.15 -2.73
CA SER A 269 -25.32 5.56 -2.98
C SER A 269 -26.77 5.92 -2.64
N ARG A 270 -27.60 4.93 -2.31
CA ARG A 270 -29.00 5.12 -1.86
C ARG A 270 -29.11 5.34 -0.35
N ASP A 271 -28.03 5.10 0.40
CA ASP A 271 -27.96 5.44 1.82
C ASP A 271 -27.93 6.97 1.96
N PRO A 272 -28.85 7.59 2.74
CA PRO A 272 -28.92 9.04 2.85
C PRO A 272 -27.62 9.69 3.39
N THR A 273 -26.92 9.02 4.32
CA THR A 273 -25.64 9.52 4.86
C THR A 273 -24.55 9.49 3.79
N VAL A 274 -24.42 8.37 3.07
CA VAL A 274 -23.46 8.25 1.96
C VAL A 274 -23.80 9.24 0.84
N ALA A 275 -25.08 9.41 0.51
CA ALA A 275 -25.52 10.38 -0.50
C ALA A 275 -25.12 11.81 -0.11
N ALA A 276 -25.29 12.20 1.17
CA ALA A 276 -24.90 13.51 1.68
C ALA A 276 -23.37 13.73 1.61
N VAL A 277 -22.58 12.75 2.03
CA VAL A 277 -21.10 12.82 2.02
C VAL A 277 -20.53 12.79 0.60
N THR A 278 -21.27 12.24 -0.37
CA THR A 278 -20.86 12.20 -1.78
C THR A 278 -21.61 13.22 -2.64
N SER A 279 -22.27 14.22 -2.04
CA SER A 279 -23.04 15.25 -2.79
C SER A 279 -22.17 16.33 -3.41
N ASP A 280 -21.05 16.67 -2.79
CA ASP A 280 -20.16 17.75 -3.17
C ASP A 280 -18.70 17.41 -2.87
N CYS A 281 -17.76 18.33 -3.12
CA CYS A 281 -16.34 18.16 -2.84
C CYS A 281 -15.82 19.28 -1.95
N ASP A 282 -15.31 18.92 -0.77
CA ASP A 282 -14.54 19.82 0.09
C ASP A 282 -13.05 19.85 -0.28
N TRP A 283 -12.63 19.00 -1.20
CA TRP A 283 -11.28 18.90 -1.75
C TRP A 283 -11.30 18.28 -3.16
N ARG A 284 -10.23 18.48 -3.91
CA ARG A 284 -9.99 17.90 -5.23
C ARG A 284 -8.74 17.04 -5.24
N ILE A 285 -8.67 16.09 -6.16
CA ILE A 285 -7.49 15.20 -6.30
C ILE A 285 -6.21 16.01 -6.56
N THR A 286 -6.30 17.10 -7.35
CA THR A 286 -5.18 17.99 -7.63
C THR A 286 -4.64 18.68 -6.39
N ASP A 287 -5.47 18.93 -5.38
CA ASP A 287 -5.06 19.58 -4.13
C ASP A 287 -4.03 18.76 -3.35
N LEU A 288 -4.01 17.44 -3.54
CA LEU A 288 -3.01 16.55 -2.94
C LEU A 288 -1.58 16.88 -3.35
N VAL A 289 -1.38 17.48 -4.52
CA VAL A 289 -0.03 17.76 -5.05
C VAL A 289 0.23 19.24 -5.31
N ASP A 290 -0.82 20.05 -5.56
CA ASP A 290 -0.69 21.43 -6.04
C ASP A 290 -1.21 22.50 -5.06
N ALA A 291 -1.92 22.14 -3.99
CA ALA A 291 -2.45 23.10 -3.01
C ALA A 291 -1.33 23.94 -2.37
N GLU A 292 -1.68 25.10 -1.82
CA GLU A 292 -0.74 25.96 -1.12
C GLU A 292 -0.14 25.28 0.13
N ARG A 293 -0.97 24.51 0.84
CA ARG A 293 -0.58 23.69 2.00
C ARG A 293 -0.80 22.22 1.68
N PRO A 294 0.04 21.32 2.22
CA PRO A 294 -0.18 19.87 2.07
C PRO A 294 -1.59 19.47 2.52
N LEU A 295 -2.17 18.46 1.89
CA LEU A 295 -3.48 17.93 2.22
C LEU A 295 -3.34 16.57 2.89
N SER A 296 -4.00 16.36 4.02
CA SER A 296 -4.02 15.10 4.75
C SER A 296 -5.44 14.56 4.83
N ILE A 297 -5.73 13.52 4.08
CA ILE A 297 -7.04 12.87 4.04
C ILE A 297 -6.97 11.59 4.84
N TYR A 298 -7.84 11.46 5.82
CA TYR A 298 -8.01 10.23 6.60
C TYR A 298 -9.30 9.55 6.17
N LEU A 299 -9.15 8.44 5.45
CA LEU A 299 -10.26 7.56 5.06
C LEU A 299 -10.58 6.64 6.24
N VAL A 300 -11.46 7.09 7.10
CA VAL A 300 -11.84 6.40 8.31
C VAL A 300 -13.04 5.51 8.03
N ILE A 301 -12.84 4.20 8.09
CA ILE A 301 -13.88 3.22 7.76
C ILE A 301 -14.06 2.29 8.95
N PRO A 302 -15.19 2.39 9.67
CA PRO A 302 -15.48 1.49 10.79
C PRO A 302 -15.43 0.02 10.36
N PRO A 303 -14.92 -0.90 11.19
CA PRO A 303 -14.84 -2.32 10.86
C PRO A 303 -16.17 -2.95 10.43
N SER A 304 -17.30 -2.48 10.99
CA SER A 304 -18.65 -2.91 10.63
C SER A 304 -19.05 -2.58 9.20
N ASP A 305 -18.47 -1.52 8.62
CA ASP A 305 -18.86 -0.97 7.33
C ASP A 305 -17.81 -1.15 6.22
N ILE A 306 -16.69 -1.81 6.50
CA ILE A 306 -15.60 -2.03 5.52
C ILE A 306 -16.13 -2.67 4.25
N SER A 307 -16.88 -3.77 4.34
CA SER A 307 -17.39 -4.48 3.16
C SER A 307 -18.39 -3.64 2.37
N ARG A 308 -19.26 -2.90 3.05
CA ARG A 308 -20.29 -2.07 2.44
C ARG A 308 -19.72 -0.84 1.72
N THR A 309 -18.75 -0.16 2.33
CA THR A 309 -18.17 1.09 1.82
C THR A 309 -16.93 0.88 0.96
N LYS A 310 -16.42 -0.34 0.89
CA LYS A 310 -15.26 -0.73 0.09
C LYS A 310 -15.29 -0.21 -1.36
N PRO A 311 -16.41 -0.29 -2.12
CA PRO A 311 -16.44 0.22 -3.49
C PRO A 311 -16.14 1.72 -3.59
N LEU A 312 -16.62 2.53 -2.63
CA LEU A 312 -16.37 3.98 -2.62
C LEU A 312 -14.90 4.29 -2.30
N VAL A 313 -14.31 3.62 -1.31
CA VAL A 313 -12.89 3.82 -0.96
C VAL A 313 -11.99 3.40 -2.12
N ARG A 314 -12.29 2.28 -2.77
CA ARG A 314 -11.58 1.82 -3.98
C ARG A 314 -11.71 2.84 -5.11
N LEU A 315 -12.89 3.42 -5.30
CA LEU A 315 -13.13 4.44 -6.31
C LEU A 315 -12.26 5.68 -6.06
N ILE A 316 -12.22 6.18 -4.82
CA ILE A 316 -11.38 7.31 -4.42
C ILE A 316 -9.90 7.03 -4.71
N LEU A 317 -9.37 5.90 -4.22
CA LEU A 317 -7.97 5.53 -4.42
C LEU A 317 -7.61 5.32 -5.89
N ASN A 318 -8.53 4.75 -6.68
CA ASN A 318 -8.34 4.56 -8.11
C ASN A 318 -8.32 5.90 -8.86
N GLN A 319 -9.24 6.81 -8.54
CA GLN A 319 -9.26 8.15 -9.14
C GLN A 319 -7.98 8.93 -8.78
N ILE A 320 -7.53 8.89 -7.53
CA ILE A 320 -6.26 9.51 -7.10
C ILE A 320 -5.10 8.94 -7.91
N GLY A 321 -4.97 7.62 -7.96
CA GLY A 321 -3.89 6.96 -8.67
C GLY A 321 -3.88 7.29 -10.16
N ARG A 322 -5.00 7.12 -10.85
CA ARG A 322 -5.12 7.40 -12.28
C ARG A 322 -4.88 8.88 -12.62
N ARG A 323 -5.48 9.78 -11.84
CA ARG A 323 -5.38 11.23 -12.09
C ARG A 323 -3.96 11.74 -11.93
N LEU A 324 -3.27 11.32 -10.88
CA LEU A 324 -1.94 11.79 -10.56
C LEU A 324 -0.80 11.10 -11.34
N THR A 325 -1.10 10.02 -12.08
CA THR A 325 -0.11 9.33 -12.95
C THR A 325 -0.33 9.58 -14.44
N GLU A 326 -1.22 10.48 -14.82
CA GLU A 326 -1.63 10.69 -16.22
C GLU A 326 -0.60 11.45 -17.05
N LYS A 327 0.07 12.42 -16.44
CA LYS A 327 1.12 13.23 -17.09
C LYS A 327 2.39 13.09 -16.30
N PHE A 328 3.45 12.70 -16.96
CA PHE A 328 4.79 12.85 -16.40
C PHE A 328 5.10 14.34 -16.41
N ASP A 329 5.22 14.92 -15.25
CA ASP A 329 5.58 16.33 -15.10
C ASP A 329 7.06 16.47 -15.48
N ASP A 330 7.31 16.97 -16.68
CA ASP A 330 8.64 17.50 -16.99
C ASP A 330 8.84 18.68 -16.03
N ARG A 331 9.79 18.54 -15.09
CA ARG A 331 10.07 19.46 -13.97
C ARG A 331 10.22 20.93 -14.36
N SER A 332 10.09 21.23 -15.66
CA SER A 332 10.20 22.57 -16.24
C SER A 332 8.87 23.33 -16.34
N SER A 333 7.69 22.72 -16.23
CA SER A 333 6.42 23.39 -16.54
C SER A 333 5.33 23.42 -15.46
N SER A 334 5.34 22.52 -14.47
CA SER A 334 4.47 22.62 -13.28
C SER A 334 5.08 21.82 -12.12
N VAL A 335 5.73 22.54 -11.21
CA VAL A 335 6.35 21.94 -10.02
C VAL A 335 5.22 21.48 -9.10
N ARG A 336 5.03 20.16 -8.94
CA ARG A 336 4.23 19.61 -7.84
C ARG A 336 4.81 20.13 -6.53
N ARG A 337 3.98 20.79 -5.76
CA ARG A 337 4.40 21.40 -4.49
C ARG A 337 4.63 20.38 -3.39
N HIS A 338 3.90 19.28 -3.44
CA HIS A 338 3.91 18.27 -2.39
C HIS A 338 4.08 16.86 -2.94
N GLU A 339 4.92 16.07 -2.28
CA GLU A 339 4.93 14.62 -2.44
C GLU A 339 3.70 14.02 -1.73
N LEU A 340 3.16 12.95 -2.29
CA LEU A 340 2.01 12.25 -1.75
C LEU A 340 2.43 10.92 -1.12
N LEU A 341 2.09 10.73 0.16
CA LEU A 341 2.21 9.44 0.85
C LEU A 341 0.84 8.74 0.92
N LEU A 342 0.74 7.57 0.35
CA LEU A 342 -0.38 6.66 0.55
C LEU A 342 -0.06 5.73 1.73
N MET A 343 -0.60 6.03 2.90
CA MET A 343 -0.45 5.22 4.11
C MET A 343 -1.64 4.26 4.20
N LEU A 344 -1.48 3.03 3.69
CA LEU A 344 -2.56 2.06 3.59
C LEU A 344 -2.41 0.97 4.66
N ASP A 345 -2.95 1.25 5.87
CA ASP A 345 -3.02 0.25 6.93
C ASP A 345 -4.07 -0.81 6.57
N GLU A 346 -3.70 -2.09 6.69
CA GLU A 346 -4.52 -3.24 6.25
C GLU A 346 -4.93 -3.15 4.76
N PHE A 347 -3.99 -2.76 3.87
CA PHE A 347 -4.32 -2.54 2.46
C PHE A 347 -5.01 -3.74 1.76
N PRO A 348 -4.75 -5.02 2.12
CA PRO A 348 -5.48 -6.14 1.51
C PRO A 348 -6.98 -6.15 1.82
N ALA A 349 -7.45 -5.45 2.88
CA ALA A 349 -8.87 -5.31 3.18
C ALA A 349 -9.64 -4.55 2.08
N LEU A 350 -8.95 -3.70 1.32
CA LEU A 350 -9.50 -2.99 0.18
C LEU A 350 -9.84 -3.90 -1.01
N GLY A 351 -9.38 -5.18 -0.99
CA GLY A 351 -9.45 -6.08 -2.13
C GLY A 351 -8.45 -5.71 -3.22
N ARG A 352 -8.59 -6.33 -4.38
CA ARG A 352 -7.71 -6.07 -5.52
C ARG A 352 -7.99 -4.70 -6.14
N LEU A 353 -6.97 -3.87 -6.22
CA LEU A 353 -6.95 -2.61 -6.93
C LEU A 353 -6.09 -2.79 -8.19
N ASP A 354 -6.67 -3.25 -9.31
CA ASP A 354 -5.91 -3.64 -10.52
C ASP A 354 -5.03 -2.52 -11.04
N PHE A 355 -5.59 -1.32 -11.12
CA PHE A 355 -4.80 -0.16 -11.53
C PHE A 355 -3.61 0.07 -10.58
N PHE A 356 -3.83 -0.10 -9.26
CA PHE A 356 -2.81 0.14 -8.25
C PHE A 356 -1.66 -0.86 -8.35
N GLU A 357 -1.95 -2.14 -8.59
CA GLU A 357 -0.94 -3.18 -8.76
C GLU A 357 0.03 -2.84 -9.91
N THR A 358 -0.51 -2.41 -11.05
CA THR A 358 0.30 -2.01 -12.21
C THR A 358 0.95 -0.65 -12.03
N ALA A 359 0.26 0.30 -11.40
CA ALA A 359 0.73 1.68 -11.23
C ALA A 359 1.86 1.81 -10.20
N LEU A 360 1.95 0.92 -9.21
CA LEU A 360 3.05 0.92 -8.24
C LEU A 360 4.43 0.97 -8.91
N ALA A 361 4.60 0.29 -10.05
CA ALA A 361 5.86 0.32 -10.80
C ALA A 361 6.27 1.74 -11.26
N PHE A 362 5.31 2.65 -11.39
CA PHE A 362 5.53 3.99 -11.96
C PHE A 362 5.26 5.12 -10.97
N MET A 363 4.44 4.91 -9.94
CA MET A 363 3.97 5.94 -9.00
C MET A 363 5.11 6.74 -8.36
N ALA A 364 6.23 6.07 -8.06
CA ALA A 364 7.42 6.72 -7.50
C ALA A 364 7.93 7.86 -8.37
N GLY A 365 7.95 7.66 -9.71
CA GLY A 365 8.34 8.69 -10.68
C GLY A 365 7.40 9.90 -10.72
N TYR A 366 6.18 9.74 -10.25
CA TYR A 366 5.17 10.80 -10.13
C TYR A 366 5.12 11.44 -8.73
N GLY A 367 6.10 11.17 -7.87
CA GLY A 367 6.14 11.72 -6.50
C GLY A 367 5.09 11.12 -5.56
N ILE A 368 4.59 9.92 -5.87
CA ILE A 368 3.64 9.18 -5.04
C ILE A 368 4.37 8.01 -4.40
N ARG A 369 4.39 7.98 -3.08
CA ARG A 369 4.97 6.89 -2.30
C ARG A 369 3.86 6.08 -1.64
N ALA A 370 3.98 4.76 -1.69
CA ALA A 370 3.05 3.87 -0.99
C ALA A 370 3.74 3.23 0.21
N PHE A 371 3.09 3.29 1.37
CA PHE A 371 3.42 2.52 2.55
C PHE A 371 2.28 1.53 2.78
N LEU A 372 2.49 0.31 2.33
CA LEU A 372 1.51 -0.77 2.37
C LEU A 372 1.74 -1.61 3.61
N ILE A 373 0.70 -1.87 4.38
CA ILE A 373 0.78 -2.70 5.57
C ILE A 373 -0.20 -3.88 5.43
N ALA A 374 0.31 -5.09 5.63
CA ALA A 374 -0.47 -6.32 5.69
C ALA A 374 -0.07 -7.14 6.92
N GLN A 375 -0.95 -8.00 7.40
CA GLN A 375 -0.62 -8.88 8.52
C GLN A 375 0.24 -10.08 8.08
N SER A 376 0.01 -10.54 6.84
CA SER A 376 0.74 -11.68 6.27
C SER A 376 0.73 -11.64 4.75
N LEU A 377 1.62 -12.42 4.14
CA LEU A 377 1.66 -12.64 2.70
C LEU A 377 0.38 -13.32 2.20
N ASN A 378 -0.24 -14.18 3.02
CA ASN A 378 -1.50 -14.85 2.68
C ASN A 378 -2.65 -13.86 2.45
N GLN A 379 -2.72 -12.75 3.19
CA GLN A 379 -3.71 -11.71 2.94
C GLN A 379 -3.49 -11.02 1.57
N VAL A 380 -2.23 -10.78 1.21
CA VAL A 380 -1.88 -10.20 -0.10
C VAL A 380 -2.25 -11.17 -1.21
N SER A 381 -1.86 -12.44 -1.09
CA SER A 381 -2.20 -13.49 -2.07
C SER A 381 -3.71 -13.70 -2.20
N LYS A 382 -4.47 -13.61 -1.11
CA LYS A 382 -5.94 -13.70 -1.16
C LYS A 382 -6.57 -12.57 -1.96
N ALA A 383 -6.04 -11.35 -1.85
CA ALA A 383 -6.58 -10.17 -2.52
C ALA A 383 -6.12 -10.08 -3.99
N TYR A 384 -4.85 -10.36 -4.26
CA TYR A 384 -4.21 -10.12 -5.57
C TYR A 384 -3.88 -11.39 -6.36
N GLY A 385 -4.09 -12.58 -5.76
CA GLY A 385 -3.66 -13.85 -6.33
C GLY A 385 -2.22 -14.19 -5.97
N GLU A 386 -1.81 -15.42 -6.28
CA GLU A 386 -0.45 -15.92 -5.97
C GLU A 386 0.62 -15.21 -6.80
N ASN A 387 0.32 -14.92 -8.06
CA ASN A 387 1.21 -14.27 -9.01
C ASN A 387 0.87 -12.78 -9.10
N ASN A 388 1.28 -12.00 -8.09
CA ASN A 388 1.08 -10.56 -8.06
C ASN A 388 2.41 -9.81 -7.96
N ALA A 389 2.44 -8.58 -8.46
CA ALA A 389 3.64 -7.74 -8.51
C ALA A 389 3.78 -6.81 -7.27
N ILE A 390 2.92 -6.92 -6.26
CA ILE A 390 2.92 -5.99 -5.11
C ILE A 390 4.27 -6.00 -4.38
N LEU A 391 4.77 -7.21 -4.06
CA LEU A 391 6.06 -7.32 -3.37
C LEU A 391 7.25 -6.86 -4.22
N ASP A 392 7.18 -7.11 -5.53
CA ASP A 392 8.28 -6.80 -6.43
C ASP A 392 8.43 -5.29 -6.63
N ASN A 393 7.33 -4.56 -6.52
CA ASN A 393 7.31 -3.09 -6.57
C ASN A 393 7.62 -2.42 -5.23
N CYS A 394 7.69 -3.19 -4.12
CA CYS A 394 8.06 -2.69 -2.79
C CYS A 394 9.51 -3.06 -2.47
N HIS A 395 10.45 -2.15 -2.77
CA HIS A 395 11.88 -2.40 -2.58
C HIS A 395 12.29 -2.36 -1.11
N VAL A 396 11.58 -1.59 -0.28
CA VAL A 396 11.80 -1.53 1.17
C VAL A 396 10.78 -2.43 1.86
N ARG A 397 11.28 -3.39 2.66
CA ARG A 397 10.43 -4.35 3.37
C ARG A 397 10.73 -4.32 4.84
N VAL A 398 9.68 -4.17 5.65
CA VAL A 398 9.73 -4.20 7.11
C VAL A 398 8.94 -5.42 7.59
N ALA A 399 9.54 -6.22 8.45
CA ALA A 399 8.88 -7.42 8.98
C ALA A 399 8.91 -7.42 10.50
N PHE A 400 7.74 -7.60 11.09
CA PHE A 400 7.58 -7.93 12.49
C PHE A 400 7.54 -9.45 12.65
N ALA A 401 7.70 -9.93 13.88
CA ALA A 401 7.51 -11.34 14.18
C ALA A 401 6.12 -11.79 13.71
N THR A 402 6.06 -12.82 12.88
CA THR A 402 4.82 -13.32 12.28
C THR A 402 4.59 -14.78 12.67
N ASN A 403 3.30 -15.14 12.84
CA ASN A 403 2.88 -16.53 13.06
C ASN A 403 2.56 -17.26 11.75
N ASP A 404 2.60 -16.55 10.63
CA ASP A 404 2.37 -17.13 9.31
C ASP A 404 3.68 -17.73 8.76
N GLU A 405 3.74 -19.05 8.63
CA GLU A 405 4.94 -19.79 8.21
C GLU A 405 5.42 -19.36 6.81
N ARG A 406 4.48 -19.10 5.89
CA ARG A 406 4.79 -18.69 4.53
C ARG A 406 5.48 -17.33 4.53
N THR A 407 4.96 -16.37 5.29
CA THR A 407 5.57 -15.04 5.44
C THR A 407 6.94 -15.15 6.11
N ALA A 408 7.05 -15.91 7.20
CA ALA A 408 8.32 -16.12 7.91
C ALA A 408 9.37 -16.74 6.97
N LYS A 409 9.02 -17.78 6.23
CA LYS A 409 9.92 -18.42 5.28
C LYS A 409 10.35 -17.47 4.18
N ARG A 410 9.42 -16.74 3.56
CA ARG A 410 9.74 -15.79 2.48
C ARG A 410 10.71 -14.70 2.92
N ILE A 411 10.53 -14.19 4.15
CA ILE A 411 11.43 -13.18 4.73
C ILE A 411 12.79 -13.79 5.05
N SER A 412 12.82 -14.99 5.67
CA SER A 412 14.06 -15.70 5.95
C SER A 412 14.87 -15.99 4.68
N ASP A 413 14.23 -16.48 3.63
CA ASP A 413 14.87 -16.75 2.34
C ASP A 413 15.43 -15.45 1.71
N ALA A 414 14.71 -14.32 1.85
CA ALA A 414 15.17 -13.01 1.36
C ALA A 414 16.36 -12.45 2.16
N LEU A 415 16.43 -12.72 3.46
CA LEU A 415 17.56 -12.33 4.31
C LEU A 415 18.79 -13.19 4.08
N GLY A 416 18.60 -14.40 3.56
CA GLY A 416 19.64 -15.37 3.29
C GLY A 416 20.05 -16.18 4.53
N THR A 417 21.10 -16.99 4.38
CA THR A 417 21.61 -17.87 5.43
C THR A 417 22.96 -17.39 5.96
N ALA A 418 23.26 -17.70 7.20
CA ALA A 418 24.55 -17.51 7.81
C ALA A 418 25.22 -18.87 8.08
N THR A 419 26.56 -18.91 8.07
CA THR A 419 27.30 -20.08 8.52
C THR A 419 27.53 -19.99 10.02
N GLU A 420 27.00 -20.93 10.78
CA GLU A 420 27.26 -21.06 12.21
C GLU A 420 28.27 -22.18 12.46
N GLN A 421 29.38 -21.85 13.13
CA GLN A 421 30.35 -22.86 13.57
C GLN A 421 30.01 -23.30 14.97
N ARG A 422 29.71 -24.60 15.13
CA ARG A 422 29.50 -25.23 16.45
C ARG A 422 30.68 -26.14 16.79
N ALA A 423 31.24 -25.96 17.98
CA ALA A 423 32.20 -26.87 18.49
C ALA A 423 31.49 -28.01 19.22
N MET A 424 31.57 -29.21 18.67
CA MET A 424 31.12 -30.42 19.36
C MET A 424 32.29 -31.02 20.13
N ARG A 425 32.11 -31.27 21.42
CA ARG A 425 33.03 -31.99 22.26
C ARG A 425 32.58 -33.44 22.38
N ASN A 426 33.29 -34.35 21.73
CA ASN A 426 33.07 -35.78 21.86
C ASN A 426 34.06 -36.33 22.92
N TYR A 427 33.54 -36.99 23.93
CA TYR A 427 34.32 -37.64 24.94
C TYR A 427 34.40 -39.15 24.57
N ALA A 428 35.60 -39.58 24.24
CA ALA A 428 35.88 -41.00 24.04
C ALA A 428 36.71 -41.50 25.24
N GLY A 429 36.13 -42.34 26.09
CA GLY A 429 36.78 -42.92 27.26
C GLY A 429 35.80 -43.59 28.22
N HIS A 430 36.35 -44.33 29.19
CA HIS A 430 35.55 -45.05 30.16
C HIS A 430 34.93 -44.07 31.18
N ARG A 431 33.64 -44.21 31.47
CA ARG A 431 32.87 -43.29 32.36
C ARG A 431 33.45 -43.12 33.73
N LEU A 432 34.17 -44.12 34.25
CA LEU A 432 34.74 -44.12 35.59
C LEU A 432 36.21 -43.64 35.66
N ALA A 433 36.81 -43.28 34.52
CA ALA A 433 38.17 -42.74 34.44
C ALA A 433 38.22 -41.50 33.53
N PRO A 434 37.57 -40.39 33.91
CA PRO A 434 37.44 -39.19 33.05
C PRO A 434 38.80 -38.52 32.74
N TRP A 435 39.83 -38.76 33.54
CA TRP A 435 41.21 -38.29 33.31
C TRP A 435 41.95 -39.04 32.18
N LEU A 436 41.45 -40.19 31.75
CA LEU A 436 41.94 -40.95 30.59
C LEU A 436 41.13 -40.71 29.33
N ALA A 437 40.10 -39.89 29.41
CA ALA A 437 39.24 -39.60 28.28
C ALA A 437 39.92 -38.65 27.29
N HIS A 438 40.03 -39.07 26.03
CA HIS A 438 40.43 -38.19 24.95
C HIS A 438 39.25 -37.31 24.57
N VAL A 439 39.42 -35.99 24.70
CA VAL A 439 38.44 -35.00 24.22
C VAL A 439 38.75 -34.69 22.76
N MET A 440 37.93 -35.20 21.86
CA MET A 440 37.95 -34.75 20.48
C MET A 440 36.99 -33.55 20.30
N VAL A 441 37.54 -32.41 19.96
CA VAL A 441 36.78 -31.23 19.57
C VAL A 441 36.62 -31.25 18.05
N SER A 442 35.47 -31.64 17.58
CA SER A 442 35.13 -31.47 16.15
C SER A 442 34.38 -30.14 15.95
N ARG A 443 34.77 -29.38 14.94
CA ARG A 443 34.05 -28.20 14.49
C ARG A 443 33.09 -28.61 13.40
N GLN A 444 31.82 -28.38 13.60
CA GLN A 444 30.79 -28.63 12.62
C GLN A 444 30.24 -27.30 12.14
N GLU A 445 30.16 -27.12 10.84
CA GLU A 445 29.53 -25.97 10.21
C GLU A 445 28.09 -26.31 9.84
N THR A 446 27.17 -25.44 10.21
CA THR A 446 25.74 -25.59 9.93
C THR A 446 25.19 -24.31 9.33
N ALA A 447 24.21 -24.45 8.45
CA ALA A 447 23.45 -23.31 7.98
C ALA A 447 22.52 -22.80 9.10
N ARG A 448 22.46 -21.50 9.27
CA ARG A 448 21.48 -20.82 10.12
C ARG A 448 20.70 -19.84 9.25
N ALA A 449 19.38 -20.04 9.16
CA ALA A 449 18.45 -19.14 8.50
C ALA A 449 18.05 -17.97 9.42
#